data_e9af9dc96e3d0a061c6114f8335a3b66
#
_entry.id   e9af9dc96e3d0a061c6114f8335a3b66
#
_cell.length_a   1.000
_cell.length_b   1.000
_cell.length_c   1.000
_cell.angle_alpha   90.00
_cell.angle_beta   90.00
_cell.angle_gamma   90.00
#
_symmetry.space_group_name_H-M   'P 1'
#
loop_
_entity.id
_entity.type
_entity.pdbx_description
1 polymer ?
#
loop_
_entity_poly.entity_id
_entity_poly.type
_entity_poly.pdbx_seq_one_letter_code
_entity_poly.pdbx_strand_id
1 'polypeptide(L)'
;MSTQRISDKVAAQLRGLVQDQRLQPGDRLPAERTLAVQLGVSRTALREAIAQLASQGLLTARVGGGTYVAEPAARARQALDEPLAPYLPLFQGDPEYRFDVLEIRHALEGATAWHAALRATDEDRARIVQAFQTMMDAHGKDDPTGEAEADAAFHLSIAEASHNLVLLQVMRGLFELLQTNISQSREKLYTSARTFSPLSDQHREMMDAVLAGDPERARAAAHAHLEFVHTTLRTLDDNEARRARASRLPSPHG
;
A
#
# COMPACT_ATOMS: atom_id res chain seq x y z
N MET A 1 -8.96 27.35 23.41
CA MET A 1 -9.33 26.13 24.18
C MET A 1 -10.14 25.25 23.24
N SER A 2 -9.57 24.15 22.74
CA SER A 2 -10.26 23.24 21.81
C SER A 2 -11.37 22.51 22.56
N THR A 3 -12.61 22.65 22.12
CA THR A 3 -13.77 21.96 22.71
C THR A 3 -13.64 20.48 22.37
N GLN A 4 -13.15 19.66 23.32
CA GLN A 4 -13.02 18.23 23.17
C GLN A 4 -14.39 17.62 22.81
N ARG A 5 -14.49 16.92 21.68
CA ARG A 5 -15.74 16.29 21.22
C ARG A 5 -16.21 15.25 22.24
N ILE A 6 -17.53 15.08 22.35
CA ILE A 6 -18.11 14.08 23.28
C ILE A 6 -17.61 12.67 22.94
N SER A 7 -17.45 12.35 21.64
CA SER A 7 -16.89 11.09 21.17
C SER A 7 -15.47 10.84 21.67
N ASP A 8 -14.60 11.87 21.80
CA ASP A 8 -13.24 11.71 22.33
C ASP A 8 -13.23 11.30 23.80
N LYS A 9 -14.14 11.90 24.60
CA LYS A 9 -14.30 11.52 26.02
C LYS A 9 -14.80 10.09 26.16
N VAL A 10 -15.78 9.71 25.33
CA VAL A 10 -16.32 8.34 25.33
C VAL A 10 -15.26 7.32 24.88
N ALA A 11 -14.44 7.66 23.88
CA ALA A 11 -13.33 6.83 23.43
C ALA A 11 -12.27 6.62 24.56
N ALA A 12 -11.97 7.68 25.33
CA ALA A 12 -11.09 7.57 26.48
C ALA A 12 -11.68 6.66 27.58
N GLN A 13 -12.98 6.79 27.88
CA GLN A 13 -13.68 5.92 28.83
C GLN A 13 -13.69 4.44 28.37
N LEU A 14 -13.92 4.17 27.07
CA LEU A 14 -13.86 2.83 26.53
C LEU A 14 -12.45 2.22 26.64
N ARG A 15 -11.40 3.00 26.38
CA ARG A 15 -10.00 2.56 26.60
C ARG A 15 -9.75 2.18 28.07
N GLY A 16 -10.20 3.02 29.00
CA GLY A 16 -10.11 2.72 30.42
C GLY A 16 -10.83 1.42 30.79
N LEU A 17 -12.06 1.22 30.28
CA LEU A 17 -12.83 0.00 30.53
C LEU A 17 -12.10 -1.26 30.04
N VAL A 18 -11.49 -1.22 28.84
CA VAL A 18 -10.68 -2.36 28.32
C VAL A 18 -9.50 -2.67 29.24
N GLN A 19 -8.84 -1.63 29.76
CA GLN A 19 -7.69 -1.79 30.69
C GLN A 19 -8.15 -2.29 32.06
N ASP A 20 -9.17 -1.67 32.66
CA ASP A 20 -9.68 -2.00 34.00
C ASP A 20 -10.24 -3.42 34.08
N GLN A 21 -10.94 -3.85 33.04
CA GLN A 21 -11.49 -5.22 32.93
C GLN A 21 -10.42 -6.22 32.44
N ARG A 22 -9.20 -5.78 32.14
CA ARG A 22 -8.10 -6.61 31.63
C ARG A 22 -8.49 -7.44 30.40
N LEU A 23 -9.33 -6.86 29.52
CA LEU A 23 -9.75 -7.55 28.31
C LEU A 23 -8.56 -7.83 27.39
N GLN A 24 -8.48 -9.07 26.92
CA GLN A 24 -7.42 -9.53 26.04
C GLN A 24 -7.80 -9.32 24.57
N PRO A 25 -6.83 -9.29 23.65
CA PRO A 25 -7.13 -9.37 22.21
C PRO A 25 -8.06 -10.51 21.87
N GLY A 26 -9.10 -10.21 21.09
CA GLY A 26 -10.15 -11.16 20.74
C GLY A 26 -11.35 -11.19 21.71
N ASP A 27 -11.22 -10.58 22.89
CA ASP A 27 -12.33 -10.51 23.85
C ASP A 27 -13.46 -9.60 23.33
N ARG A 28 -14.68 -10.03 23.58
CA ARG A 28 -15.89 -9.30 23.19
C ARG A 28 -16.27 -8.26 24.23
N LEU A 29 -16.49 -7.01 23.78
CA LEU A 29 -17.05 -5.95 24.63
C LEU A 29 -18.55 -6.24 24.91
N PRO A 30 -19.08 -5.73 26.04
CA PRO A 30 -20.51 -5.73 26.30
C PRO A 30 -21.30 -5.10 25.15
N ALA A 31 -22.57 -5.51 24.99
CA ALA A 31 -23.42 -4.97 23.92
C ALA A 31 -23.54 -3.43 23.99
N GLU A 32 -23.61 -2.75 22.82
CA GLU A 32 -23.67 -1.27 22.72
C GLU A 32 -24.73 -0.67 23.65
N ARG A 33 -25.91 -1.34 23.82
CA ARG A 33 -26.96 -0.88 24.72
C ARG A 33 -26.50 -0.86 26.18
N THR A 34 -25.78 -1.90 26.59
CA THR A 34 -25.24 -2.02 27.95
C THR A 34 -24.15 -1.01 28.19
N LEU A 35 -23.20 -0.88 27.24
CA LEU A 35 -22.11 0.09 27.32
C LEU A 35 -22.62 1.54 27.36
N ALA A 36 -23.63 1.90 26.58
CA ALA A 36 -24.21 3.24 26.58
C ALA A 36 -24.80 3.59 27.97
N VAL A 37 -25.46 2.62 28.60
CA VAL A 37 -25.98 2.79 29.96
C VAL A 37 -24.85 2.89 31.00
N GLN A 38 -23.87 2.00 30.94
CA GLN A 38 -22.72 2.00 31.86
C GLN A 38 -21.90 3.30 31.81
N LEU A 39 -21.69 3.83 30.62
CA LEU A 39 -20.91 5.05 30.39
C LEU A 39 -21.73 6.32 30.49
N GLY A 40 -23.06 6.24 30.62
CA GLY A 40 -23.96 7.38 30.74
C GLY A 40 -24.00 8.24 29.46
N VAL A 41 -23.89 7.62 28.26
CA VAL A 41 -23.79 8.31 26.97
C VAL A 41 -24.88 7.86 26.00
N SER A 42 -25.13 8.69 24.96
CA SER A 42 -26.01 8.32 23.86
C SER A 42 -25.42 7.16 23.02
N ARG A 43 -26.26 6.34 22.42
CA ARG A 43 -25.81 5.27 21.52
C ARG A 43 -25.07 5.81 20.30
N THR A 44 -25.43 7.00 19.83
CA THR A 44 -24.75 7.67 18.71
C THR A 44 -23.31 8.05 19.10
N ALA A 45 -23.11 8.72 20.24
CA ALA A 45 -21.79 9.08 20.74
C ALA A 45 -20.93 7.84 21.01
N LEU A 46 -21.53 6.74 21.51
CA LEU A 46 -20.83 5.48 21.71
C LEU A 46 -20.38 4.86 20.38
N ARG A 47 -21.23 4.87 19.34
CA ARG A 47 -20.87 4.34 18.02
C ARG A 47 -19.77 5.15 17.35
N GLU A 48 -19.80 6.47 17.47
CA GLU A 48 -18.70 7.33 16.99
C GLU A 48 -17.39 7.02 17.71
N ALA A 49 -17.42 6.83 19.03
CA ALA A 49 -16.25 6.44 19.80
C ALA A 49 -15.74 5.03 19.44
N ILE A 50 -16.63 4.06 19.22
CA ILE A 50 -16.25 2.72 18.75
C ILE A 50 -15.63 2.82 17.35
N ALA A 51 -16.21 3.58 16.42
CA ALA A 51 -15.65 3.78 15.09
C ALA A 51 -14.26 4.43 15.16
N GLN A 52 -14.09 5.45 16.02
CA GLN A 52 -12.79 6.09 16.27
C GLN A 52 -11.77 5.10 16.86
N LEU A 53 -12.15 4.24 17.81
CA LEU A 53 -11.24 3.24 18.37
C LEU A 53 -10.98 2.08 17.39
N ALA A 54 -11.92 1.78 16.52
CA ALA A 54 -11.74 0.82 15.44
C ALA A 54 -10.77 1.35 14.39
N SER A 55 -10.88 2.63 13.98
CA SER A 55 -9.90 3.28 13.10
C SER A 55 -8.49 3.34 13.71
N GLN A 56 -8.38 3.40 15.04
CA GLN A 56 -7.09 3.30 15.76
C GLN A 56 -6.61 1.85 15.99
N GLY A 57 -7.27 0.85 15.42
CA GLY A 57 -6.92 -0.56 15.57
C GLY A 57 -7.03 -1.09 17.00
N LEU A 58 -7.74 -0.39 17.89
CA LEU A 58 -7.94 -0.82 19.27
C LEU A 58 -9.14 -1.75 19.44
N LEU A 59 -10.14 -1.57 18.58
CA LEU A 59 -11.35 -2.39 18.54
C LEU A 59 -11.58 -2.89 17.12
N THR A 60 -12.37 -3.97 17.00
CA THR A 60 -12.85 -4.48 15.72
C THR A 60 -14.36 -4.67 15.82
N ALA A 61 -15.14 -4.02 14.94
CA ALA A 61 -16.59 -4.20 14.85
C ALA A 61 -16.90 -5.26 13.78
N ARG A 62 -17.70 -6.29 14.13
CA ARG A 62 -18.21 -7.31 13.21
C ARG A 62 -19.67 -7.07 12.94
N VAL A 63 -20.06 -6.99 11.66
CA VAL A 63 -21.46 -6.80 11.28
C VAL A 63 -22.31 -7.93 11.87
N GLY A 64 -23.31 -7.58 12.69
CA GLY A 64 -24.15 -8.55 13.41
C GLY A 64 -23.46 -9.31 14.55
N GLY A 65 -22.16 -9.15 14.75
CA GLY A 65 -21.37 -9.93 15.71
C GLY A 65 -20.97 -9.19 17.00
N GLY A 66 -20.97 -7.85 17.00
CA GLY A 66 -20.56 -7.04 18.15
C GLY A 66 -19.17 -6.41 18.00
N THR A 67 -18.66 -5.84 19.09
CA THR A 67 -17.36 -5.17 19.15
C THR A 67 -16.37 -6.01 19.96
N TYR A 68 -15.13 -6.13 19.50
CA TYR A 68 -14.07 -6.95 20.10
C TYR A 68 -12.81 -6.14 20.30
N VAL A 69 -11.98 -6.51 21.27
CA VAL A 69 -10.61 -5.99 21.38
C VAL A 69 -9.80 -6.50 20.20
N ALA A 70 -9.15 -5.59 19.47
CA ALA A 70 -8.40 -5.97 18.27
C ALA A 70 -7.14 -6.76 18.60
N GLU A 71 -6.80 -7.71 17.73
CA GLU A 71 -5.56 -8.48 17.80
C GLU A 71 -4.33 -7.56 17.55
N PRO A 72 -3.17 -7.82 18.20
CA PRO A 72 -1.97 -7.00 18.02
C PRO A 72 -1.53 -6.89 16.55
N ALA A 73 -1.68 -7.96 15.78
CA ALA A 73 -1.35 -7.97 14.36
C ALA A 73 -2.31 -7.09 13.54
N ALA A 74 -3.59 -7.03 13.90
CA ALA A 74 -4.56 -6.12 13.29
C ALA A 74 -4.26 -4.66 13.64
N ARG A 75 -3.84 -4.39 14.89
CA ARG A 75 -3.39 -3.06 15.34
C ARG A 75 -2.15 -2.59 14.58
N ALA A 76 -1.17 -3.48 14.41
CA ALA A 76 0.06 -3.16 13.67
C ALA A 76 -0.22 -2.84 12.21
N ARG A 77 -1.11 -3.60 11.57
CA ARG A 77 -1.53 -3.32 10.18
C ARG A 77 -2.19 -1.96 10.07
N GLN A 78 -3.21 -1.68 10.85
CA GLN A 78 -3.98 -0.43 10.79
C GLN A 78 -3.13 0.80 11.14
N ALA A 79 -2.19 0.69 12.09
CA ALA A 79 -1.29 1.79 12.47
C ALA A 79 -0.26 2.13 11.38
N LEU A 80 0.04 1.20 10.47
CA LEU A 80 0.94 1.41 9.33
C LEU A 80 0.18 1.84 8.06
N ASP A 81 -1.10 1.46 7.93
CA ASP A 81 -1.96 1.85 6.81
C ASP A 81 -2.44 3.32 6.97
N GLU A 82 -2.72 3.76 8.20
CA GLU A 82 -3.26 5.10 8.51
C GLU A 82 -2.31 6.30 8.35
N PRO A 83 -0.98 6.22 8.57
CA PRO A 83 -0.11 7.41 8.51
C PRO A 83 -0.12 8.12 7.16
N LEU A 84 -0.38 7.39 6.08
CA LEU A 84 -0.38 7.93 4.72
C LEU A 84 -1.78 8.28 4.21
N ALA A 85 -2.85 7.77 4.82
CA ALA A 85 -4.23 8.04 4.43
C ALA A 85 -4.60 9.55 4.41
N PRO A 86 -4.16 10.41 5.34
CA PRO A 86 -4.42 11.85 5.29
C PRO A 86 -3.80 12.55 4.07
N TYR A 87 -2.78 11.96 3.46
CA TYR A 87 -2.07 12.53 2.30
C TYR A 87 -2.64 12.05 0.97
N LEU A 88 -3.50 11.01 0.93
CA LEU A 88 -4.12 10.50 -0.30
C LEU A 88 -4.73 11.59 -1.19
N PRO A 89 -5.48 12.60 -0.67
CA PRO A 89 -6.02 13.67 -1.50
C PRO A 89 -4.95 14.55 -2.15
N LEU A 90 -3.77 14.70 -1.52
CA LEU A 90 -2.65 15.47 -2.09
C LEU A 90 -2.05 14.70 -3.26
N PHE A 91 -1.86 13.39 -3.13
CA PHE A 91 -1.35 12.55 -4.20
C PHE A 91 -2.30 12.49 -5.42
N GLN A 92 -3.61 12.67 -5.20
CA GLN A 92 -4.59 12.73 -6.29
C GLN A 92 -4.60 14.08 -7.01
N GLY A 93 -4.19 15.16 -6.33
CA GLY A 93 -4.23 16.51 -6.85
C GLY A 93 -3.01 16.94 -7.67
N ASP A 94 -1.85 16.33 -7.43
CA ASP A 94 -0.60 16.70 -8.08
C ASP A 94 0.16 15.44 -8.57
N PRO A 95 0.33 15.29 -9.89
CA PRO A 95 1.05 14.16 -10.47
C PRO A 95 2.52 14.02 -10.05
N GLU A 96 3.15 15.09 -9.55
CA GLU A 96 4.56 15.06 -9.14
C GLU A 96 4.78 14.18 -7.91
N TYR A 97 3.81 14.03 -7.00
CA TYR A 97 3.96 13.15 -5.82
C TYR A 97 4.25 11.68 -6.15
N ARG A 98 3.91 11.20 -7.35
CA ARG A 98 4.32 9.86 -7.78
C ARG A 98 5.82 9.67 -7.82
N PHE A 99 6.58 10.73 -8.07
CA PHE A 99 8.05 10.67 -8.07
C PHE A 99 8.61 10.58 -6.65
N ASP A 100 7.99 11.26 -5.68
CA ASP A 100 8.34 11.10 -4.26
C ASP A 100 8.13 9.64 -3.81
N VAL A 101 7.02 9.02 -4.25
CA VAL A 101 6.76 7.60 -3.95
C VAL A 101 7.77 6.69 -4.64
N LEU A 102 8.18 6.98 -5.89
CA LEU A 102 9.21 6.22 -6.59
C LEU A 102 10.59 6.34 -5.91
N GLU A 103 10.93 7.51 -5.36
CA GLU A 103 12.17 7.69 -4.59
C GLU A 103 12.19 6.82 -3.33
N ILE A 104 11.09 6.78 -2.58
CA ILE A 104 10.98 5.90 -1.40
C ILE A 104 10.99 4.43 -1.80
N ARG A 105 10.30 4.03 -2.88
CA ARG A 105 10.38 2.68 -3.42
C ARG A 105 11.81 2.30 -3.77
N HIS A 106 12.54 3.17 -4.46
CA HIS A 106 13.94 2.93 -4.80
C HIS A 106 14.80 2.65 -3.57
N ALA A 107 14.61 3.41 -2.49
CA ALA A 107 15.33 3.21 -1.24
C ALA A 107 14.98 1.88 -0.54
N LEU A 108 13.71 1.47 -0.58
CA LEU A 108 13.23 0.32 0.18
C LEU A 108 13.24 -0.99 -0.60
N GLU A 109 12.93 -0.99 -1.88
CA GLU A 109 12.85 -2.22 -2.68
C GLU A 109 14.23 -2.86 -2.89
N GLY A 110 15.29 -2.06 -3.02
CA GLY A 110 16.65 -2.59 -2.98
C GLY A 110 16.97 -3.33 -1.69
N ALA A 111 16.50 -2.83 -0.54
CA ALA A 111 16.65 -3.49 0.74
C ALA A 111 15.76 -4.75 0.85
N THR A 112 14.50 -4.71 0.35
CA THR A 112 13.64 -5.90 0.36
C THR A 112 14.23 -7.03 -0.47
N ALA A 113 14.68 -6.74 -1.68
CA ALA A 113 15.28 -7.72 -2.58
C ALA A 113 16.57 -8.33 -2.00
N TRP A 114 17.41 -7.49 -1.39
CA TRP A 114 18.63 -7.94 -0.72
C TRP A 114 18.33 -8.91 0.43
N HIS A 115 17.38 -8.56 1.30
CA HIS A 115 16.99 -9.42 2.42
C HIS A 115 16.25 -10.67 1.96
N ALA A 116 15.41 -10.58 0.92
CA ALA A 116 14.75 -11.73 0.33
C ALA A 116 15.74 -12.76 -0.20
N ALA A 117 16.77 -12.32 -0.94
CA ALA A 117 17.81 -13.20 -1.44
C ALA A 117 18.53 -14.01 -0.33
N LEU A 118 18.66 -13.40 0.87
CA LEU A 118 19.31 -14.06 2.02
C LEU A 118 18.36 -14.96 2.83
N ARG A 119 17.04 -14.73 2.79
CA ARG A 119 16.09 -15.30 3.78
C ARG A 119 14.96 -16.10 3.16
N ALA A 120 14.75 -16.00 1.84
CA ALA A 120 13.65 -16.67 1.16
C ALA A 120 13.71 -18.19 1.38
N THR A 121 12.60 -18.74 1.89
CA THR A 121 12.37 -20.19 1.96
C THR A 121 11.99 -20.73 0.57
N ASP A 122 11.91 -22.05 0.43
CA ASP A 122 11.46 -22.66 -0.83
C ASP A 122 10.00 -22.29 -1.15
N GLU A 123 9.15 -22.14 -0.12
CA GLU A 123 7.78 -21.67 -0.27
C GLU A 123 7.73 -20.21 -0.73
N ASP A 124 8.61 -19.34 -0.21
CA ASP A 124 8.71 -17.95 -0.67
C ASP A 124 9.13 -17.88 -2.13
N ARG A 125 10.15 -18.66 -2.52
CA ARG A 125 10.62 -18.74 -3.91
C ARG A 125 9.52 -19.18 -4.85
N ALA A 126 8.72 -20.18 -4.46
CA ALA A 126 7.59 -20.64 -5.25
C ALA A 126 6.51 -19.53 -5.38
N ARG A 127 6.23 -18.76 -4.31
CA ARG A 127 5.29 -17.62 -4.36
C ARG A 127 5.79 -16.50 -5.27
N ILE A 128 7.07 -16.17 -5.23
CA ILE A 128 7.67 -15.15 -6.12
C ILE A 128 7.52 -15.56 -7.58
N VAL A 129 7.84 -16.83 -7.92
CA VAL A 129 7.66 -17.35 -9.28
C VAL A 129 6.19 -17.27 -9.72
N GLN A 130 5.26 -17.68 -8.84
CA GLN A 130 3.84 -17.63 -9.14
C GLN A 130 3.35 -16.18 -9.35
N ALA A 131 3.77 -15.25 -8.51
CA ALA A 131 3.42 -13.83 -8.63
C ALA A 131 3.98 -13.22 -9.94
N PHE A 132 5.23 -13.55 -10.30
CA PHE A 132 5.82 -13.16 -11.58
C PHE A 132 5.01 -13.71 -12.76
N GLN A 133 4.64 -14.98 -12.74
CA GLN A 133 3.84 -15.58 -13.82
C GLN A 133 2.47 -14.90 -13.92
N THR A 134 1.81 -14.65 -12.80
CA THR A 134 0.52 -13.93 -12.77
C THR A 134 0.64 -12.53 -13.37
N MET A 135 1.72 -11.80 -13.07
CA MET A 135 1.99 -10.48 -13.63
C MET A 135 2.21 -10.56 -15.15
N MET A 136 2.96 -11.56 -15.63
CA MET A 136 3.17 -11.77 -17.07
C MET A 136 1.87 -12.12 -17.78
N ASP A 137 1.01 -12.95 -17.16
CA ASP A 137 -0.28 -13.35 -17.72
C ASP A 137 -1.34 -12.23 -17.68
N ALA A 138 -1.18 -11.23 -16.81
CA ALA A 138 -2.06 -10.07 -16.74
C ALA A 138 -1.84 -9.12 -17.93
N HIS A 139 -0.62 -9.08 -18.47
CA HIS A 139 -0.28 -8.18 -19.57
C HIS A 139 -1.09 -8.49 -20.84
N GLY A 140 -1.59 -7.42 -21.48
CA GLY A 140 -2.33 -7.51 -22.74
C GLY A 140 -3.78 -7.98 -22.62
N LYS A 141 -4.34 -8.06 -21.40
CA LYS A 141 -5.76 -8.41 -21.17
C LYS A 141 -6.72 -7.22 -21.22
N ASP A 142 -6.25 -6.03 -21.59
CA ASP A 142 -7.05 -4.79 -21.59
C ASP A 142 -7.67 -4.46 -20.22
N ASP A 143 -6.94 -4.82 -19.14
CA ASP A 143 -7.27 -4.55 -17.75
C ASP A 143 -6.12 -3.87 -17.02
N PRO A 144 -5.96 -2.53 -17.14
CA PRO A 144 -4.88 -1.79 -16.51
C PRO A 144 -4.86 -1.90 -14.97
N THR A 145 -6.03 -2.10 -14.36
CA THR A 145 -6.14 -2.27 -12.92
C THR A 145 -5.57 -3.63 -12.50
N GLY A 146 -5.96 -4.69 -13.18
CA GLY A 146 -5.43 -6.04 -12.93
C GLY A 146 -3.94 -6.15 -13.21
N GLU A 147 -3.41 -5.47 -14.23
CA GLU A 147 -1.95 -5.37 -14.47
C GLU A 147 -1.24 -4.69 -13.30
N ALA A 148 -1.81 -3.57 -12.79
CA ALA A 148 -1.26 -2.83 -11.66
C ALA A 148 -1.26 -3.64 -10.36
N GLU A 149 -2.33 -4.38 -10.10
CA GLU A 149 -2.45 -5.26 -8.93
C GLU A 149 -1.45 -6.43 -9.01
N ALA A 150 -1.28 -7.02 -10.18
CA ALA A 150 -0.35 -8.13 -10.39
C ALA A 150 1.12 -7.70 -10.22
N ASP A 151 1.50 -6.53 -10.71
CA ASP A 151 2.82 -5.95 -10.51
C ASP A 151 3.07 -5.64 -9.01
N ALA A 152 2.12 -5.02 -8.34
CA ALA A 152 2.23 -4.77 -6.90
C ALA A 152 2.37 -6.08 -6.11
N ALA A 153 1.60 -7.12 -6.48
CA ALA A 153 1.67 -8.44 -5.84
C ALA A 153 3.06 -9.09 -6.03
N PHE A 154 3.69 -8.92 -7.20
CA PHE A 154 5.05 -9.41 -7.43
C PHE A 154 6.05 -8.73 -6.50
N HIS A 155 6.09 -7.41 -6.42
CA HIS A 155 6.99 -6.68 -5.54
C HIS A 155 6.73 -6.99 -4.05
N LEU A 156 5.47 -7.12 -3.65
CA LEU A 156 5.11 -7.50 -2.29
C LEU A 156 5.51 -8.94 -1.95
N SER A 157 5.50 -9.87 -2.91
CA SER A 157 5.99 -11.23 -2.68
C SER A 157 7.48 -11.27 -2.32
N ILE A 158 8.29 -10.39 -2.94
CA ILE A 158 9.70 -10.20 -2.59
C ILE A 158 9.83 -9.57 -1.19
N ALA A 159 8.98 -8.56 -0.88
CA ALA A 159 8.99 -7.95 0.44
C ALA A 159 8.60 -8.96 1.55
N GLU A 160 7.65 -9.86 1.30
CA GLU A 160 7.30 -10.96 2.21
C GLU A 160 8.47 -11.90 2.44
N ALA A 161 9.17 -12.29 1.37
CA ALA A 161 10.36 -13.16 1.43
C ALA A 161 11.54 -12.53 2.18
N SER A 162 11.53 -11.21 2.41
CA SER A 162 12.53 -10.55 3.26
C SER A 162 12.43 -10.95 4.73
N HIS A 163 11.30 -11.54 5.17
CA HIS A 163 10.97 -11.86 6.56
C HIS A 163 11.16 -10.68 7.53
N ASN A 164 11.02 -9.45 7.02
CA ASN A 164 11.01 -8.22 7.81
C ASN A 164 9.61 -7.62 7.83
N LEU A 165 8.87 -7.90 8.92
CA LEU A 165 7.47 -7.46 9.05
C LEU A 165 7.31 -5.94 8.92
N VAL A 166 8.24 -5.14 9.47
CA VAL A 166 8.16 -3.67 9.41
C VAL A 166 8.33 -3.21 7.97
N LEU A 167 9.34 -3.72 7.27
CA LEU A 167 9.59 -3.40 5.86
C LEU A 167 8.40 -3.80 4.98
N LEU A 168 7.83 -4.98 5.18
CA LEU A 168 6.64 -5.45 4.48
C LEU A 168 5.44 -4.50 4.68
N GLN A 169 5.17 -4.06 5.92
CA GLN A 169 4.04 -3.18 6.19
C GLN A 169 4.22 -1.80 5.54
N VAL A 170 5.44 -1.24 5.58
CA VAL A 170 5.75 0.02 4.88
C VAL A 170 5.53 -0.14 3.37
N MET A 171 6.00 -1.24 2.78
CA MET A 171 5.82 -1.52 1.36
C MET A 171 4.35 -1.66 0.98
N ARG A 172 3.52 -2.33 1.80
CA ARG A 172 2.07 -2.41 1.58
C ARG A 172 1.41 -1.05 1.54
N GLY A 173 1.68 -0.19 2.54
CA GLY A 173 1.15 1.17 2.54
C GLY A 173 1.58 2.00 1.34
N LEU A 174 2.83 1.86 0.87
CA LEU A 174 3.31 2.52 -0.35
C LEU A 174 2.56 2.01 -1.60
N PHE A 175 2.34 0.70 -1.73
CA PHE A 175 1.60 0.16 -2.88
C PHE A 175 0.12 0.54 -2.87
N GLU A 176 -0.52 0.68 -1.72
CA GLU A 176 -1.88 1.23 -1.60
C GLU A 176 -1.96 2.68 -2.08
N LEU A 177 -0.98 3.52 -1.72
CA LEU A 177 -0.88 4.88 -2.25
C LEU A 177 -0.74 4.89 -3.77
N LEU A 178 0.02 3.95 -4.31
CA LEU A 178 0.26 3.82 -5.74
C LEU A 178 -0.99 3.37 -6.50
N GLN A 179 -1.80 2.45 -5.96
CA GLN A 179 -3.01 1.96 -6.62
C GLN A 179 -4.03 3.06 -6.89
N THR A 180 -4.13 4.06 -6.02
CA THR A 180 -5.07 5.18 -6.19
C THR A 180 -4.67 6.18 -7.28
N ASN A 181 -3.40 6.22 -7.70
CA ASN A 181 -2.87 7.24 -8.61
C ASN A 181 -2.16 6.71 -9.86
N ILE A 182 -1.78 5.45 -9.87
CA ILE A 182 -0.86 4.90 -10.89
C ILE A 182 -1.59 4.25 -12.05
N SER A 183 -2.89 3.97 -11.97
CA SER A 183 -3.62 3.45 -13.14
C SER A 183 -3.33 4.27 -14.40
N GLN A 184 -3.34 5.60 -14.32
CA GLN A 184 -3.04 6.48 -15.44
C GLN A 184 -1.55 6.47 -15.86
N SER A 185 -0.61 6.39 -14.91
CA SER A 185 0.83 6.39 -15.21
C SER A 185 1.31 5.03 -15.71
N ARG A 186 0.72 3.94 -15.21
CA ARG A 186 1.01 2.57 -15.64
C ARG A 186 0.42 2.25 -17.00
N GLU A 187 -0.79 2.71 -17.31
CA GLU A 187 -1.34 2.62 -18.65
C GLU A 187 -0.33 3.14 -19.68
N LYS A 188 0.38 4.24 -19.35
CA LYS A 188 1.43 4.78 -20.22
C LYS A 188 2.67 3.89 -20.32
N LEU A 189 3.06 3.20 -19.23
CA LEU A 189 4.23 2.33 -19.22
C LEU A 189 4.00 1.00 -19.91
N TYR A 190 2.81 0.40 -19.77
CA TYR A 190 2.52 -0.95 -20.26
C TYR A 190 1.86 -0.99 -21.63
N THR A 191 1.28 0.11 -22.13
CA THR A 191 0.67 0.18 -23.47
C THR A 191 1.69 0.19 -24.62
N SER A 192 2.97 0.45 -24.36
CA SER A 192 4.00 0.46 -25.39
C SER A 192 4.87 -0.79 -25.33
N ALA A 193 4.94 -1.55 -26.41
CA ALA A 193 5.89 -2.68 -26.54
C ALA A 193 7.36 -2.26 -26.27
N ARG A 194 7.70 -0.98 -26.46
CA ARG A 194 9.03 -0.45 -26.19
C ARG A 194 9.37 -0.35 -24.71
N THR A 195 8.37 -0.25 -23.85
CA THR A 195 8.54 -0.15 -22.39
C THR A 195 8.28 -1.47 -21.70
N PHE A 196 7.36 -2.28 -22.22
CA PHE A 196 6.99 -3.56 -21.63
C PHE A 196 8.14 -4.59 -21.63
N SER A 197 8.80 -4.80 -22.78
CA SER A 197 9.88 -5.80 -22.84
C SER A 197 11.01 -5.51 -21.85
N PRO A 198 11.56 -4.28 -21.76
CA PRO A 198 12.55 -3.95 -20.74
C PRO A 198 12.05 -4.12 -19.29
N LEU A 199 10.79 -3.75 -18.99
CA LEU A 199 10.22 -3.93 -17.65
C LEU A 199 10.11 -5.41 -17.28
N SER A 200 9.62 -6.22 -18.20
CA SER A 200 9.50 -7.68 -18.04
C SER A 200 10.85 -8.33 -17.78
N ASP A 201 11.89 -7.93 -18.53
CA ASP A 201 13.25 -8.44 -18.37
C ASP A 201 13.85 -8.03 -17.01
N GLN A 202 13.57 -6.81 -16.54
CA GLN A 202 14.02 -6.31 -15.23
C GLN A 202 13.33 -7.04 -14.07
N HIS A 203 12.02 -7.29 -14.14
CA HIS A 203 11.31 -8.07 -13.15
C HIS A 203 11.85 -9.51 -13.10
N ARG A 204 12.12 -10.11 -14.26
CA ARG A 204 12.77 -11.44 -14.34
C ARG A 204 14.13 -11.44 -13.67
N GLU A 205 14.97 -10.45 -13.96
CA GLU A 205 16.29 -10.32 -13.35
C GLU A 205 16.20 -10.19 -11.81
N MET A 206 15.24 -9.43 -11.31
CA MET A 206 14.98 -9.31 -9.87
C MET A 206 14.60 -10.66 -9.25
N MET A 207 13.66 -11.37 -9.88
CA MET A 207 13.25 -12.71 -9.47
C MET A 207 14.44 -13.67 -9.46
N ASP A 208 15.16 -13.76 -10.57
CA ASP A 208 16.27 -14.71 -10.75
C ASP A 208 17.37 -14.46 -9.73
N ALA A 209 17.68 -13.20 -9.42
CA ALA A 209 18.67 -12.84 -8.41
C ALA A 209 18.24 -13.27 -6.99
N VAL A 210 16.96 -13.08 -6.64
CA VAL A 210 16.42 -13.55 -5.35
C VAL A 210 16.43 -15.07 -5.27
N LEU A 211 16.01 -15.76 -6.33
CA LEU A 211 16.00 -17.23 -6.39
C LEU A 211 17.42 -17.81 -6.31
N ALA A 212 18.42 -17.13 -6.89
CA ALA A 212 19.83 -17.52 -6.81
C ALA A 212 20.44 -17.30 -5.42
N GLY A 213 19.76 -16.55 -4.53
CA GLY A 213 20.33 -16.18 -3.23
C GLY A 213 21.48 -15.18 -3.35
N ASP A 214 21.48 -14.33 -4.39
CA ASP A 214 22.49 -13.30 -4.62
C ASP A 214 21.97 -11.91 -4.19
N PRO A 215 22.31 -11.45 -2.97
CA PRO A 215 21.74 -10.24 -2.42
C PRO A 215 22.20 -8.96 -3.14
N GLU A 216 23.45 -8.90 -3.61
CA GLU A 216 23.94 -7.71 -4.29
C GLU A 216 23.33 -7.57 -5.68
N ARG A 217 23.20 -8.68 -6.41
CA ARG A 217 22.52 -8.74 -7.70
C ARG A 217 21.02 -8.39 -7.55
N ALA A 218 20.35 -8.90 -6.53
CA ALA A 218 18.94 -8.62 -6.26
C ALA A 218 18.71 -7.13 -5.97
N ARG A 219 19.55 -6.50 -5.14
CA ARG A 219 19.53 -5.06 -4.88
C ARG A 219 19.75 -4.25 -6.14
N ALA A 220 20.77 -4.59 -6.92
CA ALA A 220 21.11 -3.88 -8.15
C ALA A 220 19.98 -3.97 -9.19
N ALA A 221 19.35 -5.15 -9.31
CA ALA A 221 18.20 -5.36 -10.21
C ALA A 221 16.99 -4.48 -9.81
N ALA A 222 16.66 -4.42 -8.50
CA ALA A 222 15.58 -3.57 -7.99
C ALA A 222 15.85 -2.08 -8.25
N HIS A 223 17.07 -1.60 -8.02
CA HIS A 223 17.44 -0.23 -8.29
C HIS A 223 17.37 0.10 -9.79
N ALA A 224 17.93 -0.75 -10.65
CA ALA A 224 17.89 -0.56 -12.10
C ALA A 224 16.45 -0.51 -12.64
N HIS A 225 15.56 -1.37 -12.10
CA HIS A 225 14.15 -1.36 -12.44
C HIS A 225 13.48 -0.01 -12.09
N LEU A 226 13.65 0.46 -10.88
CA LEU A 226 12.98 1.70 -10.44
C LEU A 226 13.58 2.96 -11.07
N GLU A 227 14.87 2.97 -11.38
CA GLU A 227 15.51 4.04 -12.15
C GLU A 227 14.95 4.09 -13.59
N PHE A 228 14.75 2.92 -14.21
CA PHE A 228 14.11 2.83 -15.53
C PHE A 228 12.66 3.34 -15.49
N VAL A 229 11.87 2.93 -14.49
CA VAL A 229 10.48 3.40 -14.31
C VAL A 229 10.44 4.91 -14.16
N HIS A 230 11.27 5.47 -13.26
CA HIS A 230 11.36 6.92 -13.00
C HIS A 230 11.71 7.69 -14.28
N THR A 231 12.77 7.30 -14.97
CA THR A 231 13.25 7.98 -16.19
C THR A 231 12.23 7.89 -17.33
N THR A 232 11.56 6.73 -17.46
CA THR A 232 10.55 6.51 -18.49
C THR A 232 9.33 7.39 -18.24
N LEU A 233 8.82 7.46 -17.02
CA LEU A 233 7.69 8.33 -16.67
C LEU A 233 8.00 9.81 -16.90
N ARG A 234 9.18 10.29 -16.49
CA ARG A 234 9.62 11.68 -16.77
C ARG A 234 9.62 11.97 -18.27
N THR A 235 10.17 11.04 -19.07
CA THR A 235 10.22 11.19 -20.54
C THR A 235 8.83 11.24 -21.17
N LEU A 236 7.89 10.42 -20.69
CA LEU A 236 6.51 10.40 -21.18
C LEU A 236 5.79 11.72 -20.88
N ASP A 237 5.94 12.25 -19.65
CA ASP A 237 5.36 13.53 -19.26
C ASP A 237 5.89 14.70 -20.08
N ASP A 238 7.21 14.75 -20.29
CA ASP A 238 7.83 15.77 -21.12
C ASP A 238 7.33 15.74 -22.57
N ASN A 239 7.13 14.53 -23.11
CA ASN A 239 6.59 14.36 -24.44
C ASN A 239 5.13 14.80 -24.55
N GLU A 240 4.30 14.50 -23.54
CA GLU A 240 2.92 14.97 -23.47
C GLU A 240 2.83 16.49 -23.37
N ALA A 241 3.66 17.08 -22.49
CA ALA A 241 3.73 18.52 -22.35
C ALA A 241 4.18 19.22 -23.67
N ARG A 242 5.08 18.59 -24.42
CA ARG A 242 5.49 19.07 -25.75
C ARG A 242 4.36 18.95 -26.78
N ARG A 243 3.64 17.82 -26.83
CA ARG A 243 2.49 17.62 -27.72
C ARG A 243 1.37 18.61 -27.42
N ALA A 244 1.02 18.81 -26.14
CA ALA A 244 0.01 19.75 -25.71
C ALA A 244 0.37 21.22 -26.07
N ARG A 245 1.65 21.57 -26.06
CA ARG A 245 2.12 22.87 -26.56
C ARG A 245 2.04 22.98 -28.06
N ALA A 246 2.42 21.95 -28.80
CA ALA A 246 2.38 21.95 -30.26
C ALA A 246 0.95 22.05 -30.80
N SER A 247 -0.03 21.41 -30.16
CA SER A 247 -1.45 21.48 -30.55
C SER A 247 -2.10 22.87 -30.35
N ARG A 248 -1.45 23.77 -29.60
CA ARG A 248 -1.93 25.15 -29.40
C ARG A 248 -1.45 26.11 -30.48
N LEU A 249 -0.53 25.69 -31.35
CA LEU A 249 -0.07 26.51 -32.47
C LEU A 249 -1.17 26.54 -33.53
N PRO A 250 -1.50 27.74 -34.11
CA PRO A 250 -2.44 27.84 -35.21
C PRO A 250 -1.92 27.04 -36.42
N SER A 251 -2.82 26.32 -37.10
CA SER A 251 -2.47 25.59 -38.30
C SER A 251 -1.88 26.55 -39.33
N PRO A 252 -0.76 26.23 -40.02
CA PRO A 252 -0.10 27.13 -40.97
C PRO A 252 -0.89 27.37 -42.28
N HIS A 253 -2.12 26.87 -42.35
CA HIS A 253 -3.00 27.01 -43.52
C HIS A 253 -4.42 27.38 -43.04
N GLY A 254 -4.65 28.69 -42.90
CA GLY A 254 -5.95 29.36 -42.92
C GLY A 254 -5.94 30.40 -43.99
#